data_f9d1691e81b5b31535b99a6bafe7f48d
#
_entry.id   f9d1691e81b5b31535b99a6bafe7f48d
#
_cell.length_a   1.000
_cell.length_b   1.000
_cell.length_c   1.000
_cell.angle_alpha   90.00
_cell.angle_beta   90.00
_cell.angle_gamma   90.00
#
_symmetry.space_group_name_H-M   'P 1'
#
loop_
_entity.id
_entity.type
_entity.pdbx_description
1 polymer ?
#
loop_
_entity_poly.entity_id
_entity_poly.type
_entity_poly.pdbx_seq_one_letter_code
_entity_poly.pdbx_strand_id
1 'polypeptide(L)'
;MKENGRVWQTGMWQRSTPNFRRGVELVRNGMLGKILKVEVGTGPNKHAMPPAPQPGEKAPSEVDYDMWVGPSAEFAYDPRVFHFHWRWHMNFGGGQLLDWVCHHPDIAAWAMGKDAEYPVSVVGSGKLREGPWDSHAEYDYTVGYADGLQMSVSSSFMGIRFHGEKGELFVNRGNQTCSVPGLWEKDLGPDAWRCPGTTDHFQEFVDCVQSRRRPLAHAMAAHYTTTIGHLGNAAVFTGRKLKFDGAAGKFIDDAGATAMLSRELRKPWSLEKI
;
A
#
# COMPACT_ATOMS: atom_id res chain seq x y z
N MET A 1 17.83 -5.55 11.37
CA MET A 1 17.21 -4.76 12.46
C MET A 1 17.33 -5.43 13.81
N LYS A 2 16.79 -6.64 14.01
CA LYS A 2 16.87 -7.36 15.30
C LYS A 2 18.31 -7.58 15.74
N GLU A 3 19.17 -8.10 14.88
CA GLU A 3 20.58 -8.38 15.13
C GLU A 3 21.38 -7.13 15.55
N ASN A 4 21.06 -5.98 14.96
CA ASN A 4 21.76 -4.72 15.21
C ASN A 4 21.07 -3.82 16.25
N GLY A 5 19.97 -4.27 16.86
CA GLY A 5 19.19 -3.48 17.81
C GLY A 5 18.65 -2.14 17.26
N ARG A 6 18.42 -2.04 15.95
CA ARG A 6 17.95 -0.80 15.32
C ARG A 6 16.44 -0.71 15.21
N VAL A 7 15.94 0.50 15.36
CA VAL A 7 14.51 0.81 15.17
C VAL A 7 14.28 1.21 13.74
N TRP A 8 13.18 0.70 13.16
CA TRP A 8 12.72 1.02 11.81
C TRP A 8 11.26 1.44 11.85
N GLN A 9 10.95 2.56 11.23
CA GLN A 9 9.59 3.00 11.01
C GLN A 9 9.37 3.31 9.54
N THR A 10 8.26 2.81 9.00
CA THR A 10 7.84 3.08 7.62
C THR A 10 6.93 4.31 7.57
N GLY A 11 6.91 5.02 6.44
CA GLY A 11 6.08 6.21 6.24
C GLY A 11 4.57 5.95 6.14
N MET A 12 4.02 5.04 6.93
CA MET A 12 2.58 4.72 7.01
C MET A 12 1.87 5.75 7.88
N TRP A 13 1.94 7.00 7.48
CA TRP A 13 1.55 8.19 8.25
C TRP A 13 0.09 8.19 8.71
N GLN A 14 -0.80 7.62 7.90
CA GLN A 14 -2.23 7.62 8.21
C GLN A 14 -2.56 6.86 9.51
N ARG A 15 -1.70 5.92 9.94
CA ARG A 15 -1.83 5.26 11.25
C ARG A 15 -1.73 6.24 12.43
N SER A 16 -1.18 7.44 12.22
CA SER A 16 -1.09 8.51 13.22
C SER A 16 -2.16 9.59 13.05
N THR A 17 -2.96 9.55 12.00
CA THR A 17 -3.98 10.58 11.71
C THR A 17 -5.25 10.33 12.52
N PRO A 18 -5.76 11.33 13.29
CA PRO A 18 -6.84 11.12 14.26
C PRO A 18 -8.12 10.52 13.70
N ASN A 19 -8.60 10.98 12.53
CA ASN A 19 -9.85 10.47 11.96
C ASN A 19 -9.71 9.01 11.45
N PHE A 20 -8.56 8.63 10.90
CA PHE A 20 -8.32 7.23 10.54
C PHE A 20 -8.25 6.34 11.78
N ARG A 21 -7.55 6.79 12.82
CA ARG A 21 -7.49 6.07 14.12
C ARG A 21 -8.87 5.87 14.69
N ARG A 22 -9.71 6.91 14.68
CA ARG A 22 -11.10 6.82 15.15
C ARG A 22 -11.90 5.79 14.33
N GLY A 23 -11.80 5.83 13.00
CA GLY A 23 -12.45 4.85 12.14
C GLY A 23 -12.01 3.42 12.44
N VAL A 24 -10.70 3.19 12.62
CA VAL A 24 -10.12 1.89 13.01
C VAL A 24 -10.68 1.42 14.36
N GLU A 25 -10.74 2.30 15.37
CA GLU A 25 -11.30 1.98 16.68
C GLU A 25 -12.78 1.59 16.61
N LEU A 26 -13.59 2.31 15.83
CA LEU A 26 -14.99 1.98 15.64
C LEU A 26 -15.17 0.58 15.00
N VAL A 27 -14.42 0.29 13.96
CA VAL A 27 -14.48 -1.00 13.28
C VAL A 27 -14.01 -2.14 14.17
N ARG A 28 -12.84 -2.00 14.82
CA ARG A 28 -12.26 -3.04 15.69
C ARG A 28 -13.09 -3.35 16.94
N ASN A 29 -13.81 -2.37 17.45
CA ASN A 29 -14.73 -2.58 18.58
C ASN A 29 -16.12 -3.07 18.12
N GLY A 30 -16.29 -3.45 16.85
CA GLY A 30 -17.53 -4.04 16.35
C GLY A 30 -18.73 -3.08 16.32
N MET A 31 -18.47 -1.78 16.29
CA MET A 31 -19.53 -0.77 16.33
C MET A 31 -20.45 -0.82 15.11
N LEU A 32 -19.94 -1.30 13.96
CA LEU A 32 -20.70 -1.54 12.73
C LEU A 32 -21.29 -2.95 12.64
N GLY A 33 -21.16 -3.79 13.67
CA GLY A 33 -21.44 -5.23 13.57
C GLY A 33 -20.36 -5.97 12.77
N LYS A 34 -20.69 -7.13 12.23
CA LYS A 34 -19.79 -7.85 11.32
C LYS A 34 -19.58 -7.01 10.06
N ILE A 35 -18.31 -6.87 9.66
CA ILE A 35 -17.97 -6.22 8.39
C ILE A 35 -18.26 -7.20 7.25
N LEU A 36 -19.07 -6.77 6.31
CA LEU A 36 -19.54 -7.56 5.15
C LEU A 36 -18.64 -7.30 3.93
N LYS A 37 -18.20 -6.05 3.75
CA LYS A 37 -17.41 -5.61 2.60
C LYS A 37 -16.56 -4.40 3.00
N VAL A 38 -15.38 -4.31 2.41
CA VAL A 38 -14.51 -3.12 2.50
C VAL A 38 -14.15 -2.65 1.10
N GLU A 39 -14.38 -1.37 0.84
CA GLU A 39 -14.00 -0.70 -0.40
C GLU A 39 -12.95 0.35 -0.11
N VAL A 40 -11.85 0.28 -0.86
CA VAL A 40 -10.71 1.18 -0.71
C VAL A 40 -10.49 1.92 -2.01
N GLY A 41 -10.54 3.23 -1.96
CA GLY A 41 -10.24 4.11 -3.07
C GLY A 41 -8.89 4.79 -2.90
N THR A 42 -8.07 4.74 -3.93
CA THR A 42 -6.75 5.38 -3.97
C THR A 42 -6.74 6.65 -4.82
N GLY A 43 -7.88 6.96 -5.42
CA GLY A 43 -8.09 8.11 -6.28
C GLY A 43 -7.55 7.96 -7.70
N PRO A 44 -8.08 8.75 -8.63
CA PRO A 44 -7.61 8.76 -10.00
C PRO A 44 -6.22 9.38 -10.11
N ASN A 45 -5.35 8.76 -10.90
CA ASN A 45 -4.04 9.31 -11.20
C ASN A 45 -4.11 10.26 -12.41
N LYS A 46 -4.19 11.55 -12.13
CA LYS A 46 -4.35 12.62 -13.13
C LYS A 46 -3.07 13.47 -13.32
N HIS A 47 -1.90 12.90 -13.11
CA HIS A 47 -0.67 13.64 -13.32
C HIS A 47 -0.42 13.90 -14.81
N ALA A 48 -0.11 15.16 -15.14
CA ALA A 48 0.29 15.55 -16.48
C ALA A 48 1.62 14.89 -16.86
N MET A 49 1.72 14.45 -18.11
CA MET A 49 2.96 13.88 -18.63
C MET A 49 3.93 15.02 -18.99
N PRO A 50 5.18 14.96 -18.51
CA PRO A 50 6.21 15.88 -18.99
C PRO A 50 6.45 15.73 -20.49
N PRO A 51 7.08 16.74 -21.15
CA PRO A 51 7.45 16.66 -22.55
C PRO A 51 8.32 15.43 -22.85
N ALA A 52 8.20 14.90 -24.07
CA ALA A 52 9.08 13.83 -24.52
C ALA A 52 10.55 14.33 -24.60
N PRO A 53 11.54 13.46 -24.34
CA PRO A 53 12.95 13.81 -24.45
C PRO A 53 13.31 14.16 -25.90
N GLN A 54 14.32 15.01 -26.05
CA GLN A 54 14.95 15.21 -27.35
C GLN A 54 15.77 13.96 -27.73
N PRO A 55 15.91 13.66 -29.02
CA PRO A 55 16.76 12.55 -29.44
C PRO A 55 18.19 12.68 -28.89
N GLY A 56 18.63 11.64 -28.16
CA GLY A 56 19.98 11.64 -27.55
C GLY A 56 20.12 12.47 -26.29
N GLU A 57 19.03 12.97 -25.72
CA GLU A 57 19.03 13.69 -24.44
C GLU A 57 19.63 12.81 -23.34
N LYS A 58 20.53 13.40 -22.56
CA LYS A 58 21.20 12.73 -21.44
C LYS A 58 20.71 13.31 -20.12
N ALA A 59 20.90 12.54 -19.04
CA ALA A 59 20.67 13.07 -17.70
C ALA A 59 21.52 14.33 -17.45
N PRO A 60 21.01 15.30 -16.66
CA PRO A 60 21.77 16.46 -16.24
C PRO A 60 23.15 16.07 -15.66
N SER A 61 24.18 16.84 -15.95
CA SER A 61 25.56 16.53 -15.53
C SER A 61 25.75 16.46 -14.02
N GLU A 62 24.86 17.09 -13.26
CA GLU A 62 24.84 17.10 -11.81
C GLU A 62 24.25 15.82 -11.20
N VAL A 63 23.68 14.95 -12.04
CA VAL A 63 23.05 13.71 -11.62
C VAL A 63 23.95 12.52 -11.92
N ASP A 64 24.32 11.76 -10.90
CA ASP A 64 24.86 10.41 -11.10
C ASP A 64 23.71 9.49 -11.51
N TYR A 65 23.49 9.40 -12.84
CA TYR A 65 22.36 8.66 -13.39
C TYR A 65 22.49 7.16 -13.19
N ASP A 66 23.70 6.61 -13.17
CA ASP A 66 23.93 5.20 -12.88
C ASP A 66 23.50 4.84 -11.44
N MET A 67 23.86 5.69 -10.49
CA MET A 67 23.44 5.57 -9.10
C MET A 67 21.92 5.78 -8.95
N TRP A 68 21.31 6.69 -9.73
CA TRP A 68 19.86 6.88 -9.74
C TRP A 68 19.10 5.66 -10.25
N VAL A 69 19.55 5.02 -11.32
CA VAL A 69 19.01 3.74 -11.83
C VAL A 69 19.22 2.64 -10.79
N GLY A 70 20.36 2.63 -10.12
CA GLY A 70 20.70 1.72 -9.04
C GLY A 70 20.56 0.25 -9.41
N PRO A 71 19.92 -0.57 -8.56
CA PRO A 71 19.76 -2.01 -8.79
C PRO A 71 18.73 -2.37 -9.85
N SER A 72 18.01 -1.40 -10.39
CA SER A 72 17.00 -1.61 -11.43
C SER A 72 17.65 -2.01 -12.77
N ALA A 73 16.90 -2.59 -13.69
CA ALA A 73 17.39 -2.84 -15.04
C ALA A 73 17.87 -1.54 -15.71
N GLU A 74 18.84 -1.64 -16.59
CA GLU A 74 19.33 -0.48 -17.35
C GLU A 74 18.18 0.24 -18.04
N PHE A 75 18.20 1.56 -17.95
CA PHE A 75 17.17 2.41 -18.51
C PHE A 75 17.80 3.67 -19.08
N ALA A 76 17.51 3.99 -20.34
CA ALA A 76 17.93 5.25 -20.94
C ALA A 76 17.25 6.43 -20.25
N TYR A 77 17.96 7.55 -20.14
CA TYR A 77 17.36 8.74 -19.53
C TYR A 77 16.11 9.18 -20.29
N ASP A 78 15.02 9.37 -19.53
CA ASP A 78 13.77 9.94 -20.00
C ASP A 78 13.24 10.88 -18.91
N PRO A 79 13.15 12.19 -19.16
CA PRO A 79 12.66 13.17 -18.18
C PRO A 79 11.23 12.87 -17.72
N ARG A 80 10.43 12.14 -18.51
CA ARG A 80 9.07 11.74 -18.14
C ARG A 80 9.03 10.63 -17.08
N VAL A 81 10.17 9.95 -16.85
CA VAL A 81 10.30 8.92 -15.80
C VAL A 81 11.11 9.44 -14.61
N PHE A 82 11.82 10.56 -14.77
CA PHE A 82 12.67 11.14 -13.76
C PHE A 82 11.89 11.91 -12.67
N HIS A 83 12.55 12.32 -11.58
CA HIS A 83 11.99 13.03 -10.42
C HIS A 83 10.73 12.33 -9.86
N PHE A 84 9.58 13.00 -9.86
CA PHE A 84 8.33 12.50 -9.30
C PHE A 84 7.76 11.29 -10.05
N HIS A 85 7.98 11.20 -11.36
CA HIS A 85 7.28 10.29 -12.26
C HIS A 85 7.85 8.86 -12.32
N TRP A 86 8.99 8.57 -11.69
CA TRP A 86 9.54 7.22 -11.55
C TRP A 86 8.53 6.22 -10.95
N ARG A 87 7.60 6.71 -10.17
CA ARG A 87 6.53 5.94 -9.54
C ARG A 87 5.72 5.13 -10.52
N TRP A 88 5.57 5.64 -11.73
CA TRP A 88 4.68 5.08 -12.75
C TRP A 88 5.37 4.09 -13.67
N HIS A 89 6.66 3.89 -13.51
CA HIS A 89 7.45 2.93 -14.28
C HIS A 89 7.79 1.72 -13.41
N MET A 90 7.40 0.50 -13.85
CA MET A 90 7.54 -0.73 -13.07
C MET A 90 8.99 -1.11 -12.76
N ASN A 91 9.94 -0.61 -13.55
CA ASN A 91 11.37 -0.79 -13.26
C ASN A 91 11.81 -0.10 -11.95
N PHE A 92 11.15 0.98 -11.55
CA PHE A 92 11.53 1.82 -10.40
C PHE A 92 10.48 1.81 -9.30
N GLY A 93 9.20 1.89 -9.66
CA GLY A 93 8.06 1.93 -8.76
C GLY A 93 7.12 0.74 -8.95
N GLY A 94 5.86 0.93 -8.67
CA GLY A 94 4.82 -0.08 -8.85
C GLY A 94 3.48 0.54 -9.22
N GLY A 95 3.54 1.75 -9.81
CA GLY A 95 2.36 2.53 -10.14
C GLY A 95 1.67 3.13 -8.92
N GLN A 96 0.59 3.84 -9.16
CA GLN A 96 -0.23 4.42 -8.09
C GLN A 96 -0.76 3.35 -7.13
N LEU A 97 -0.99 2.14 -7.61
CA LEU A 97 -1.46 1.03 -6.80
C LEU A 97 -0.50 0.78 -5.63
N LEU A 98 0.82 0.67 -5.88
CA LEU A 98 1.81 0.49 -4.82
C LEU A 98 2.15 1.79 -4.08
N ASP A 99 2.11 2.94 -4.75
CA ASP A 99 2.34 4.25 -4.11
C ASP A 99 1.29 4.52 -3.01
N TRP A 100 0.06 4.03 -3.19
CA TRP A 100 -1.04 4.24 -2.26
C TRP A 100 -1.32 3.08 -1.30
N VAL A 101 -0.72 1.89 -1.53
CA VAL A 101 -1.03 0.70 -0.70
C VAL A 101 -0.74 0.91 0.78
N CYS A 102 0.33 1.63 1.12
CA CYS A 102 0.71 1.97 2.49
C CYS A 102 -0.13 3.10 3.11
N HIS A 103 -1.22 3.51 2.46
CA HIS A 103 -2.13 4.55 2.91
C HIS A 103 -3.51 3.96 3.21
N HIS A 104 -4.47 4.07 2.28
CA HIS A 104 -5.83 3.61 2.52
C HIS A 104 -5.95 2.09 2.69
N PRO A 105 -5.32 1.24 1.84
CA PRO A 105 -5.36 -0.21 2.05
C PRO A 105 -4.76 -0.63 3.39
N ASP A 106 -3.70 0.04 3.85
CA ASP A 106 -3.12 -0.19 5.17
C ASP A 106 -4.12 0.05 6.30
N ILE A 107 -4.79 1.20 6.29
CA ILE A 107 -5.80 1.53 7.30
C ILE A 107 -6.97 0.53 7.26
N ALA A 108 -7.40 0.12 6.06
CA ALA A 108 -8.43 -0.88 5.90
C ALA A 108 -8.01 -2.23 6.51
N ALA A 109 -6.81 -2.72 6.18
CA ALA A 109 -6.26 -3.95 6.74
C ALA A 109 -6.11 -3.85 8.27
N TRP A 110 -5.60 -2.73 8.77
CA TRP A 110 -5.47 -2.47 10.21
C TRP A 110 -6.82 -2.48 10.94
N ALA A 111 -7.82 -1.82 10.37
CA ALA A 111 -9.18 -1.80 10.95
C ALA A 111 -9.80 -3.18 11.03
N MET A 112 -9.56 -4.03 10.04
CA MET A 112 -10.07 -5.40 9.99
C MET A 112 -9.23 -6.41 10.79
N GLY A 113 -8.09 -5.99 11.38
CA GLY A 113 -7.15 -6.91 12.04
C GLY A 113 -6.35 -7.78 11.09
N LYS A 114 -6.21 -7.36 9.82
CA LYS A 114 -5.52 -8.07 8.74
C LYS A 114 -4.10 -7.54 8.44
N ASP A 115 -3.60 -6.65 9.28
CA ASP A 115 -2.27 -6.03 9.14
C ASP A 115 -1.09 -6.93 9.59
N ALA A 116 -1.38 -8.18 9.93
CA ALA A 116 -0.41 -9.24 10.19
C ALA A 116 -0.79 -10.56 9.48
N GLU A 117 -1.59 -10.49 8.41
CA GLU A 117 -2.13 -11.65 7.70
C GLU A 117 -2.02 -11.45 6.18
N TYR A 118 -1.68 -12.49 5.46
CA TYR A 118 -1.65 -12.44 4.00
C TYR A 118 -3.03 -12.72 3.41
N PRO A 119 -3.41 -12.01 2.32
CA PRO A 119 -4.49 -12.47 1.48
C PRO A 119 -4.17 -13.85 0.88
N VAL A 120 -5.18 -14.68 0.68
CA VAL A 120 -5.04 -16.02 0.07
C VAL A 120 -5.46 -16.03 -1.41
N SER A 121 -6.09 -14.96 -1.88
CA SER A 121 -6.50 -14.85 -3.27
C SER A 121 -6.55 -13.40 -3.72
N VAL A 122 -6.42 -13.18 -5.03
CA VAL A 122 -6.58 -11.88 -5.67
C VAL A 122 -7.15 -12.04 -7.07
N VAL A 123 -7.95 -11.09 -7.50
CA VAL A 123 -8.45 -10.92 -8.87
C VAL A 123 -8.54 -9.44 -9.18
N GLY A 124 -8.27 -9.05 -10.42
CA GLY A 124 -8.34 -7.65 -10.79
C GLY A 124 -8.22 -7.42 -12.28
N SER A 125 -8.47 -6.18 -12.68
CA SER A 125 -8.32 -5.69 -14.03
C SER A 125 -7.91 -4.21 -14.01
N GLY A 126 -7.40 -3.70 -15.13
CA GLY A 126 -7.01 -2.32 -15.21
C GLY A 126 -6.70 -1.88 -16.63
N LYS A 127 -6.42 -0.58 -16.78
CA LYS A 127 -6.01 0.03 -18.02
C LYS A 127 -4.60 0.59 -17.86
N LEU A 128 -3.71 0.17 -18.74
CA LEU A 128 -2.33 0.68 -18.76
C LEU A 128 -2.31 2.19 -19.00
N ARG A 129 -1.30 2.82 -18.46
CA ARG A 129 -1.01 4.22 -18.68
C ARG A 129 -0.42 4.42 -20.08
N GLU A 130 -0.71 5.58 -20.66
CA GLU A 130 -0.07 5.97 -21.91
C GLU A 130 1.34 6.55 -21.67
N GLY A 131 2.17 6.53 -22.72
CA GLY A 131 3.53 7.09 -22.71
C GLY A 131 4.60 6.09 -22.27
N PRO A 132 5.70 6.55 -21.67
CA PRO A 132 6.83 5.70 -21.26
C PRO A 132 6.56 4.91 -19.98
N TRP A 133 5.41 5.14 -19.36
CA TRP A 133 4.99 4.49 -18.13
C TRP A 133 4.28 3.18 -18.45
N ASP A 134 4.59 2.15 -17.70
CA ASP A 134 4.11 0.78 -17.91
C ASP A 134 3.26 0.25 -16.73
N SER A 135 2.88 1.12 -15.78
CA SER A 135 1.93 0.78 -14.72
C SER A 135 0.48 1.11 -15.12
N HIS A 136 -0.48 0.56 -14.39
CA HIS A 136 -1.88 0.84 -14.64
C HIS A 136 -2.28 2.23 -14.13
N ALA A 137 -3.00 3.00 -14.96
CA ALA A 137 -3.61 4.29 -14.60
C ALA A 137 -4.95 4.10 -13.90
N GLU A 138 -5.73 3.16 -14.39
CA GLU A 138 -7.02 2.77 -13.84
C GLU A 138 -6.94 1.30 -13.45
N TYR A 139 -7.47 0.94 -12.28
CA TYR A 139 -7.46 -0.42 -11.78
C TYR A 139 -8.58 -0.65 -10.77
N ASP A 140 -9.01 -1.89 -10.72
CA ASP A 140 -9.86 -2.46 -9.70
C ASP A 140 -9.34 -3.86 -9.39
N TYR A 141 -9.10 -4.16 -8.14
CA TYR A 141 -8.74 -5.51 -7.71
C TYR A 141 -9.35 -5.82 -6.35
N THR A 142 -9.60 -7.10 -6.11
CA THR A 142 -10.12 -7.61 -4.84
C THR A 142 -9.20 -8.66 -4.28
N VAL A 143 -8.77 -8.48 -3.05
CA VAL A 143 -8.09 -9.51 -2.26
C VAL A 143 -9.06 -10.21 -1.34
N GLY A 144 -8.91 -11.53 -1.19
CA GLY A 144 -9.69 -12.37 -0.27
C GLY A 144 -8.80 -12.95 0.81
N TYR A 145 -9.29 -12.96 2.04
CA TYR A 145 -8.64 -13.56 3.21
C TYR A 145 -9.22 -14.95 3.53
N ALA A 146 -8.50 -15.73 4.35
CA ALA A 146 -8.86 -17.11 4.66
C ALA A 146 -10.22 -17.26 5.38
N ASP A 147 -10.64 -16.23 6.13
CA ASP A 147 -11.93 -16.16 6.81
C ASP A 147 -13.09 -15.74 5.92
N GLY A 148 -12.83 -15.55 4.61
CA GLY A 148 -13.83 -15.13 3.61
C GLY A 148 -14.01 -13.62 3.48
N LEU A 149 -13.35 -12.81 4.30
CA LEU A 149 -13.39 -11.36 4.17
C LEU A 149 -12.76 -10.92 2.84
N GLN A 150 -13.39 -9.95 2.19
CA GLN A 150 -12.91 -9.36 0.93
C GLN A 150 -12.67 -7.87 1.08
N MET A 151 -11.60 -7.41 0.47
CA MET A 151 -11.28 -5.99 0.35
C MET A 151 -11.06 -5.66 -1.13
N SER A 152 -11.91 -4.79 -1.67
CA SER A 152 -11.73 -4.24 -3.02
C SER A 152 -10.92 -2.95 -2.95
N VAL A 153 -10.03 -2.76 -3.91
CA VAL A 153 -9.17 -1.57 -4.05
C VAL A 153 -9.29 -1.04 -5.46
N SER A 154 -9.60 0.24 -5.62
CA SER A 154 -9.81 0.85 -6.93
C SER A 154 -9.24 2.26 -7.03
N SER A 155 -8.98 2.69 -8.26
CA SER A 155 -8.58 4.08 -8.57
C SER A 155 -9.77 5.02 -8.75
N SER A 156 -11.02 4.57 -8.60
CA SER A 156 -12.22 5.33 -8.96
C SER A 156 -12.61 6.41 -7.95
N PHE A 157 -12.25 6.27 -6.69
CA PHE A 157 -12.55 7.22 -5.62
C PHE A 157 -11.38 7.34 -4.62
N MET A 158 -11.50 8.21 -3.61
CA MET A 158 -10.47 8.46 -2.61
C MET A 158 -11.05 8.27 -1.21
N GLY A 159 -10.61 7.23 -0.49
CA GLY A 159 -11.04 6.95 0.89
C GLY A 159 -11.28 5.47 1.14
N ILE A 160 -11.84 5.16 2.30
CA ILE A 160 -12.16 3.79 2.73
C ILE A 160 -13.61 3.77 3.15
N ARG A 161 -14.36 2.77 2.67
CA ARG A 161 -15.74 2.52 3.07
C ARG A 161 -15.85 1.14 3.67
N PHE A 162 -16.34 1.08 4.91
CA PHE A 162 -16.66 -0.14 5.62
C PHE A 162 -18.17 -0.34 5.60
N HIS A 163 -18.62 -1.47 5.09
CA HIS A 163 -20.02 -1.89 5.09
C HIS A 163 -20.20 -2.96 6.16
N GLY A 164 -20.88 -2.63 7.23
CA GLY A 164 -21.21 -3.52 8.33
C GLY A 164 -22.69 -3.82 8.41
N GLU A 165 -23.07 -4.83 9.20
CA GLU A 165 -24.48 -5.22 9.42
C GLU A 165 -25.33 -4.09 10.01
N LYS A 166 -24.73 -3.17 10.77
CA LYS A 166 -25.42 -2.08 11.47
C LYS A 166 -25.34 -0.75 10.74
N GLY A 167 -24.57 -0.65 9.65
CA GLY A 167 -24.40 0.57 8.88
C GLY A 167 -23.04 0.70 8.22
N GLU A 168 -22.79 1.88 7.67
CA GLU A 168 -21.60 2.18 6.89
C GLU A 168 -20.76 3.27 7.53
N LEU A 169 -19.46 3.17 7.39
CA LEU A 169 -18.47 4.18 7.76
C LEU A 169 -17.58 4.48 6.56
N PHE A 170 -17.49 5.75 6.20
CA PHE A 170 -16.53 6.26 5.24
C PHE A 170 -15.50 7.14 5.96
N VAL A 171 -14.22 7.00 5.58
CA VAL A 171 -13.14 7.86 6.08
C VAL A 171 -12.10 8.11 4.98
N ASN A 172 -11.61 9.35 4.90
CA ASN A 172 -10.46 9.74 4.10
C ASN A 172 -9.61 10.80 4.81
N ARG A 173 -8.66 11.44 4.11
CA ARG A 173 -7.72 12.40 4.73
C ARG A 173 -8.35 13.68 5.30
N GLY A 174 -9.59 13.98 5.02
CA GLY A 174 -10.23 15.24 5.47
C GLY A 174 -11.66 15.08 5.91
N ASN A 175 -12.29 13.95 5.58
CA ASN A 175 -13.71 13.74 5.84
C ASN A 175 -14.00 12.36 6.41
N GLN A 176 -15.08 12.27 7.13
CA GLN A 176 -15.71 11.03 7.57
C GLN A 176 -17.22 11.17 7.47
N THR A 177 -17.89 10.07 7.16
CA THR A 177 -19.35 9.97 7.27
C THR A 177 -19.72 8.62 7.88
N CYS A 178 -20.77 8.59 8.67
CA CYS A 178 -21.30 7.38 9.26
C CYS A 178 -22.82 7.36 9.09
N SER A 179 -23.37 6.24 8.59
CA SER A 179 -24.80 6.07 8.42
C SER A 179 -25.53 5.84 9.76
N VAL A 180 -24.79 5.49 10.81
CA VAL A 180 -25.33 5.29 12.15
C VAL A 180 -25.23 6.61 12.92
N PRO A 181 -26.34 7.26 13.26
CA PRO A 181 -26.33 8.56 13.94
C PRO A 181 -25.56 8.52 15.26
N GLY A 182 -24.70 9.51 15.50
CA GLY A 182 -23.92 9.67 16.73
C GLY A 182 -22.83 8.63 16.95
N LEU A 183 -22.60 7.70 16.02
CA LEU A 183 -21.60 6.64 16.20
C LEU A 183 -20.18 7.18 16.18
N TRP A 184 -19.93 8.21 15.39
CA TRP A 184 -18.59 8.81 15.28
C TRP A 184 -18.13 9.42 16.60
N GLU A 185 -19.03 10.06 17.34
CA GLU A 185 -18.79 10.73 18.62
C GLU A 185 -18.96 9.81 19.83
N LYS A 186 -19.45 8.58 19.62
CA LYS A 186 -19.78 7.65 20.69
C LYS A 186 -18.57 7.33 21.55
N ASP A 187 -18.71 7.45 22.88
CA ASP A 187 -17.71 6.91 23.79
C ASP A 187 -17.70 5.36 23.72
N LEU A 188 -16.51 4.81 23.51
CA LEU A 188 -16.30 3.36 23.42
C LEU A 188 -16.13 2.71 24.80
N GLY A 189 -16.04 3.50 25.88
CA GLY A 189 -15.79 3.00 27.23
C GLY A 189 -14.33 2.61 27.52
N PRO A 190 -14.04 2.26 28.78
CA PRO A 190 -12.67 2.02 29.25
C PRO A 190 -12.04 0.74 28.71
N ASP A 191 -12.85 -0.28 28.46
CA ASP A 191 -12.36 -1.61 27.99
C ASP A 191 -12.22 -1.73 26.47
N ALA A 192 -12.53 -0.63 25.75
CA ALA A 192 -12.46 -0.64 24.28
C ALA A 192 -11.01 -0.74 23.80
N TRP A 193 -10.82 -1.50 22.73
CA TRP A 193 -9.56 -1.47 22.01
C TRP A 193 -9.23 -0.07 21.50
N ARG A 194 -8.04 0.38 21.76
CA ARG A 194 -7.56 1.70 21.32
C ARG A 194 -6.35 1.55 20.41
N CYS A 195 -6.26 2.45 19.45
CA CYS A 195 -5.09 2.51 18.57
C CYS A 195 -3.82 2.74 19.41
N PRO A 196 -2.82 1.84 19.33
CA PRO A 196 -1.55 2.04 20.03
C PRO A 196 -0.76 3.21 19.43
N GLY A 197 0.27 3.67 20.16
CA GLY A 197 1.13 4.76 19.72
C GLY A 197 0.49 6.14 19.83
N THR A 198 1.10 7.11 19.17
CA THR A 198 0.69 8.52 19.22
C THR A 198 0.10 9.00 17.88
N THR A 199 -0.51 10.18 17.89
CA THR A 199 -0.96 10.90 16.69
C THR A 199 0.16 11.70 16.02
N ASP A 200 1.34 11.77 16.62
CA ASP A 200 2.53 12.36 16.01
C ASP A 200 3.44 11.25 15.48
N HIS A 201 3.50 11.11 14.16
CA HIS A 201 4.25 10.04 13.50
C HIS A 201 5.77 10.17 13.69
N PHE A 202 6.30 11.38 13.76
CA PHE A 202 7.73 11.60 13.97
C PHE A 202 8.11 11.38 15.43
N GLN A 203 7.31 11.90 16.36
CA GLN A 203 7.53 11.68 17.78
C GLN A 203 7.46 10.20 18.14
N GLU A 204 6.52 9.45 17.53
CA GLU A 204 6.46 7.98 17.65
C GLU A 204 7.80 7.32 17.33
N PHE A 205 8.47 7.75 16.26
CA PHE A 205 9.78 7.21 15.90
C PHE A 205 10.85 7.56 16.95
N VAL A 206 10.91 8.80 17.39
CA VAL A 206 11.87 9.27 18.41
C VAL A 206 11.68 8.49 19.71
N ASP A 207 10.42 8.37 20.17
CA ASP A 207 10.09 7.63 21.39
C ASP A 207 10.49 6.15 21.28
N CYS A 208 10.28 5.55 20.11
CA CYS A 208 10.68 4.16 19.85
C CYS A 208 12.20 3.99 19.81
N VAL A 209 12.94 4.97 19.28
CA VAL A 209 14.42 4.95 19.31
C VAL A 209 14.94 5.01 20.74
N GLN A 210 14.34 5.84 21.61
CA GLN A 210 14.73 5.99 23.01
C GLN A 210 14.34 4.76 23.85
N SER A 211 13.10 4.31 23.73
CA SER A 211 12.56 3.21 24.53
C SER A 211 12.89 1.81 24.02
N ARG A 212 13.39 1.71 22.78
CA ARG A 212 13.60 0.45 22.04
C ARG A 212 12.33 -0.37 21.79
N ARG A 213 11.15 0.21 22.00
CA ARG A 213 9.89 -0.43 21.61
C ARG A 213 9.72 -0.44 20.08
N ARG A 214 8.89 -1.34 19.62
CA ARG A 214 8.58 -1.45 18.19
C ARG A 214 7.60 -0.34 17.77
N PRO A 215 7.90 0.45 16.71
CA PRO A 215 6.98 1.45 16.19
C PRO A 215 5.66 0.84 15.69
N LEU A 216 4.60 1.64 15.68
CA LEU A 216 3.31 1.25 15.12
C LEU A 216 3.42 0.88 13.62
N ALA A 217 4.18 1.66 12.86
CA ALA A 217 4.43 1.44 11.43
C ALA A 217 5.75 0.66 11.22
N HIS A 218 5.88 -0.51 11.83
CA HIS A 218 7.09 -1.32 11.74
C HIS A 218 7.21 -2.08 10.40
N ALA A 219 8.41 -2.57 10.07
CA ALA A 219 8.71 -3.21 8.79
C ALA A 219 7.77 -4.37 8.43
N MET A 220 7.37 -5.20 9.40
CA MET A 220 6.44 -6.31 9.11
C MET A 220 5.03 -5.83 8.78
N ALA A 221 4.53 -4.77 9.43
CA ALA A 221 3.24 -4.19 9.05
C ALA A 221 3.29 -3.67 7.61
N ALA A 222 4.38 -2.96 7.25
CA ALA A 222 4.59 -2.51 5.88
C ALA A 222 4.69 -3.69 4.89
N HIS A 223 5.35 -4.78 5.27
CA HIS A 223 5.47 -5.97 4.42
C HIS A 223 4.10 -6.60 4.12
N TYR A 224 3.27 -6.84 5.13
CA TYR A 224 1.91 -7.37 4.91
C TYR A 224 1.08 -6.44 4.03
N THR A 225 1.14 -5.14 4.30
CA THR A 225 0.41 -4.15 3.51
C THR A 225 0.90 -4.05 2.07
N THR A 226 2.22 -3.97 1.83
CA THR A 226 2.77 -3.90 0.47
C THR A 226 2.49 -5.17 -0.33
N THR A 227 2.41 -6.33 0.35
CA THR A 227 2.00 -7.58 -0.29
C THR A 227 0.62 -7.45 -0.94
N ILE A 228 -0.35 -6.79 -0.29
CA ILE A 228 -1.68 -6.53 -0.89
C ILE A 228 -1.55 -5.85 -2.26
N GLY A 229 -0.67 -4.85 -2.37
CA GLY A 229 -0.41 -4.14 -3.62
C GLY A 229 0.33 -4.98 -4.67
N HIS A 230 1.33 -5.75 -4.26
CA HIS A 230 2.04 -6.64 -5.19
C HIS A 230 1.13 -7.73 -5.77
N LEU A 231 0.25 -8.32 -4.93
CA LEU A 231 -0.77 -9.25 -5.40
C LEU A 231 -1.74 -8.57 -6.36
N GLY A 232 -2.17 -7.33 -6.03
CA GLY A 232 -3.01 -6.49 -6.88
C GLY A 232 -2.38 -6.25 -8.25
N ASN A 233 -1.11 -5.82 -8.31
CA ASN A 233 -0.38 -5.65 -9.56
C ASN A 233 -0.34 -6.94 -10.37
N ALA A 234 0.03 -8.08 -9.76
CA ALA A 234 0.06 -9.36 -10.47
C ALA A 234 -1.31 -9.73 -11.06
N ALA A 235 -2.40 -9.53 -10.32
CA ALA A 235 -3.74 -9.81 -10.80
C ALA A 235 -4.16 -8.88 -11.95
N VAL A 236 -3.89 -7.58 -11.83
CA VAL A 236 -4.25 -6.58 -12.84
C VAL A 236 -3.45 -6.77 -14.13
N PHE A 237 -2.14 -7.09 -14.05
CA PHE A 237 -1.32 -7.38 -15.22
C PHE A 237 -1.69 -8.68 -15.92
N THR A 238 -2.06 -9.71 -15.17
CA THR A 238 -2.39 -11.02 -15.75
C THR A 238 -3.86 -11.14 -16.17
N GLY A 239 -4.75 -10.32 -15.61
CA GLY A 239 -6.20 -10.43 -15.79
C GLY A 239 -6.80 -11.73 -15.22
N ARG A 240 -6.08 -12.42 -14.32
CA ARG A 240 -6.46 -13.74 -13.81
C ARG A 240 -6.80 -13.68 -12.32
N LYS A 241 -7.66 -14.60 -11.90
CA LYS A 241 -7.84 -14.90 -10.48
C LYS A 241 -6.66 -15.77 -10.01
N LEU A 242 -5.90 -15.26 -9.05
CA LEU A 242 -4.70 -15.91 -8.53
C LEU A 242 -4.94 -16.36 -7.09
N LYS A 243 -4.33 -17.49 -6.69
CA LYS A 243 -4.27 -17.96 -5.31
C LYS A 243 -2.86 -17.76 -4.77
N PHE A 244 -2.72 -17.28 -3.56
CA PHE A 244 -1.43 -16.94 -2.96
C PHE A 244 -1.17 -17.78 -1.70
N ASP A 245 0.02 -18.36 -1.62
CA ASP A 245 0.57 -18.98 -0.42
C ASP A 245 1.51 -17.97 0.25
N GLY A 246 1.02 -17.32 1.31
CA GLY A 246 1.78 -16.32 2.04
C GLY A 246 2.98 -16.88 2.80
N ALA A 247 2.93 -18.14 3.23
CA ALA A 247 4.05 -18.78 3.92
C ALA A 247 5.19 -19.10 2.94
N ALA A 248 4.85 -19.54 1.74
CA ALA A 248 5.82 -19.82 0.67
C ALA A 248 6.21 -18.56 -0.13
N GLY A 249 5.48 -17.45 0.02
CA GLY A 249 5.71 -16.20 -0.72
C GLY A 249 5.52 -16.34 -2.23
N LYS A 250 4.58 -17.18 -2.69
CA LYS A 250 4.38 -17.48 -4.11
C LYS A 250 2.91 -17.70 -4.46
N PHE A 251 2.58 -17.52 -5.72
CA PHE A 251 1.28 -17.92 -6.24
C PHE A 251 1.22 -19.45 -6.44
N ILE A 252 0.06 -20.04 -6.11
CA ILE A 252 -0.19 -21.46 -6.28
C ILE A 252 -0.48 -21.72 -7.75
N ASP A 253 0.24 -22.68 -8.33
CA ASP A 253 0.09 -23.14 -9.72
C ASP A 253 0.24 -22.02 -10.79
N ASP A 254 0.95 -20.93 -10.46
CA ASP A 254 1.21 -19.84 -11.40
C ASP A 254 2.65 -19.30 -11.26
N ALA A 255 3.58 -19.93 -11.98
CA ALA A 255 4.98 -19.53 -11.98
C ALA A 255 5.20 -18.14 -12.61
N GLY A 256 4.40 -17.78 -13.63
CA GLY A 256 4.48 -16.47 -14.28
C GLY A 256 4.09 -15.33 -13.35
N ALA A 257 2.98 -15.48 -12.60
CA ALA A 257 2.60 -14.52 -11.59
C ALA A 257 3.63 -14.46 -10.44
N THR A 258 4.19 -15.60 -10.03
CA THR A 258 5.21 -15.67 -8.98
C THR A 258 6.47 -14.90 -9.39
N ALA A 259 6.90 -14.99 -10.64
CA ALA A 259 8.06 -14.25 -11.14
C ALA A 259 7.86 -12.71 -11.03
N MET A 260 6.63 -12.21 -11.04
CA MET A 260 6.33 -10.79 -10.87
C MET A 260 6.56 -10.27 -9.44
N LEU A 261 6.72 -11.16 -8.46
CA LEU A 261 6.97 -10.80 -7.05
C LEU A 261 8.45 -10.49 -6.76
N SER A 262 9.33 -10.72 -7.71
CA SER A 262 10.76 -10.44 -7.61
C SER A 262 11.28 -9.82 -8.89
N ARG A 263 12.49 -9.27 -8.83
CA ARG A 263 13.21 -8.80 -10.02
C ARG A 263 14.69 -9.13 -9.90
N GLU A 264 15.32 -9.39 -11.04
CA GLU A 264 16.75 -9.51 -11.11
C GLU A 264 17.40 -8.14 -10.86
N LEU A 265 18.44 -8.11 -10.04
CA LEU A 265 19.18 -6.90 -9.78
C LEU A 265 20.29 -6.72 -10.83
N ARG A 266 20.45 -5.51 -11.33
CA ARG A 266 21.54 -5.13 -12.23
C ARG A 266 22.89 -5.23 -11.50
N LYS A 267 23.90 -5.79 -12.14
CA LYS A 267 25.27 -5.79 -11.58
C LYS A 267 25.81 -4.36 -11.45
N PRO A 268 26.59 -4.04 -10.40
CA PRO A 268 27.14 -4.94 -9.36
C PRO A 268 26.24 -5.14 -8.13
N TRP A 269 24.97 -4.75 -8.17
CA TRP A 269 24.07 -4.80 -7.04
C TRP A 269 23.70 -6.25 -6.67
N SER A 270 23.70 -6.56 -5.37
CA SER A 270 23.36 -7.87 -4.83
C SER A 270 22.83 -7.74 -3.40
N LEU A 271 21.82 -8.52 -3.04
CA LEU A 271 21.34 -8.60 -1.65
C LEU A 271 22.30 -9.36 -0.74
N GLU A 272 23.23 -10.13 -1.26
CA GLU A 272 24.23 -10.86 -0.48
C GLU A 272 25.31 -9.95 0.15
N LYS A 273 25.36 -8.69 -0.28
CA LYS A 273 26.37 -7.69 0.19
C LYS A 273 25.78 -6.63 1.11
N ILE A 274 24.55 -6.85 1.61
CA ILE A 274 23.86 -5.89 2.50
C ILE A 274 23.92 -6.38 3.98
#